data_7478d43bfd6382cc179be7f46ff6a7d5
#
_entry.id   7478d43bfd6382cc179be7f46ff6a7d5
#
_cell.length_a   1.000
_cell.length_b   1.000
_cell.length_c   1.000
_cell.angle_alpha   90.00
_cell.angle_beta   90.00
_cell.angle_gamma   90.00
#
_symmetry.space_group_name_H-M   'P 1'
#
loop_
_entity.id
_entity.type
_entity.pdbx_description
1 polymer ?
#
loop_
_entity_poly.entity_id
_entity_poly.type
_entity_poly.pdbx_seq_one_letter_code
_entity_poly.pdbx_strand_id
1 'polypeptide(L)'
;MPESLPQPILIVDSDEQSVDHISSGLKANGYLVITAPDGYDGYVRAKKEAPKVIIANDLLPYVSGFKLSKLIKCDDRHADTKIIIMSNTTGSAIDKMFKQSNADKILEKPFQLKDVMELLEENKKSNDDS
;
A
#
# COMPACT_ATOMS: atom_id res chain seq x y z
N MET A 1 9.31 -16.25 23.62
CA MET A 1 9.09 -16.51 22.23
C MET A 1 9.69 -15.42 21.37
N PRO A 2 10.32 -15.78 20.33
CA PRO A 2 10.88 -14.75 19.49
C PRO A 2 9.77 -13.88 18.91
N GLU A 3 10.05 -12.63 18.81
CA GLU A 3 9.14 -11.70 18.16
C GLU A 3 8.96 -12.11 16.72
N SER A 4 7.76 -11.88 16.18
CA SER A 4 7.57 -12.03 14.75
C SER A 4 8.51 -11.08 14.05
N LEU A 5 9.03 -11.49 12.91
CA LEU A 5 9.81 -10.56 12.10
C LEU A 5 8.92 -9.39 11.70
N PRO A 6 9.47 -8.17 11.64
CA PRO A 6 8.69 -7.03 11.19
C PRO A 6 8.16 -7.29 9.78
N GLN A 7 6.89 -7.01 9.57
CA GLN A 7 6.30 -7.14 8.25
C GLN A 7 6.69 -5.94 7.40
N PRO A 8 7.06 -6.17 6.15
CA PRO A 8 7.48 -5.06 5.28
C PRO A 8 6.30 -4.23 4.79
N ILE A 9 6.63 -3.04 4.29
CA ILE A 9 5.71 -2.23 3.53
C ILE A 9 6.02 -2.48 2.06
N LEU A 10 5.00 -2.81 1.28
CA LEU A 10 5.16 -3.04 -0.15
C LEU A 10 4.72 -1.79 -0.91
N ILE A 11 5.59 -1.28 -1.77
CA ILE A 11 5.27 -0.14 -2.64
C ILE A 11 5.14 -0.67 -4.07
N VAL A 12 3.99 -0.44 -4.69
CA VAL A 12 3.72 -0.89 -6.05
C VAL A 12 3.52 0.31 -6.96
N ASP A 13 4.48 0.57 -7.82
CA ASP A 13 4.42 1.70 -8.75
C ASP A 13 5.44 1.46 -9.86
N SER A 14 5.07 1.79 -11.08
CA SER A 14 5.96 1.66 -12.22
C SER A 14 6.94 2.82 -12.37
N ASP A 15 6.70 3.92 -11.65
CA ASP A 15 7.57 5.10 -11.70
C ASP A 15 8.72 4.94 -10.69
N GLU A 16 9.91 4.65 -11.20
CA GLU A 16 11.07 4.39 -10.34
C GLU A 16 11.41 5.56 -9.43
N GLN A 17 11.23 6.79 -9.90
CA GLN A 17 11.53 7.97 -9.08
C GLN A 17 10.60 8.06 -7.88
N SER A 18 9.32 7.81 -8.09
CA SER A 18 8.35 7.81 -7.00
C SER A 18 8.66 6.71 -6.00
N VAL A 19 8.95 5.52 -6.51
CA VAL A 19 9.31 4.38 -5.66
C VAL A 19 10.53 4.69 -4.82
N ASP A 20 11.58 5.20 -5.44
CA ASP A 20 12.82 5.51 -4.73
C ASP A 20 12.61 6.58 -3.66
N HIS A 21 11.84 7.59 -3.97
CA HIS A 21 11.57 8.67 -3.04
C HIS A 21 10.85 8.17 -1.79
N ILE A 22 9.76 7.44 -1.99
CA ILE A 22 8.98 6.92 -0.87
C ILE A 22 9.77 5.87 -0.10
N SER A 23 10.40 4.95 -0.83
CA SER A 23 11.16 3.86 -0.24
C SER A 23 12.31 4.38 0.63
N SER A 24 13.10 5.32 0.10
CA SER A 24 14.24 5.87 0.83
C SER A 24 13.78 6.58 2.11
N GLY A 25 12.70 7.34 2.01
CA GLY A 25 12.17 8.05 3.16
C GLY A 25 11.66 7.11 4.25
N LEU A 26 10.97 6.06 3.86
CA LEU A 26 10.48 5.08 4.83
C LEU A 26 11.60 4.29 5.47
N LYS A 27 12.59 3.88 4.67
CA LYS A 27 13.76 3.17 5.21
C LYS A 27 14.52 4.03 6.20
N ALA A 28 14.67 5.32 5.90
CA ALA A 28 15.33 6.25 6.80
C ALA A 28 14.60 6.38 8.13
N ASN A 29 13.31 6.07 8.16
CA ASN A 29 12.50 6.09 9.36
C ASN A 29 12.31 4.72 10.00
N GLY A 30 13.12 3.74 9.60
CA GLY A 30 13.15 2.44 10.26
C GLY A 30 12.21 1.39 9.71
N TYR A 31 11.54 1.66 8.60
CA TYR A 31 10.63 0.67 8.02
C TYR A 31 11.37 -0.26 7.07
N LEU A 32 10.93 -1.52 7.05
CA LEU A 32 11.33 -2.46 6.01
C LEU A 32 10.47 -2.20 4.79
N VAL A 33 11.09 -2.09 3.63
CA VAL A 33 10.37 -1.77 2.40
C VAL A 33 10.74 -2.74 1.29
N ILE A 34 9.73 -3.24 0.60
CA ILE A 34 9.90 -4.01 -0.63
C ILE A 34 9.11 -3.31 -1.72
N THR A 35 9.48 -3.53 -2.96
CA THR A 35 8.88 -2.82 -4.08
C THR A 35 8.50 -3.76 -5.21
N ALA A 36 7.54 -3.33 -6.02
CA ALA A 36 7.13 -4.06 -7.21
C ALA A 36 6.77 -3.04 -8.30
N PRO A 37 7.15 -3.30 -9.56
CA PRO A 37 6.94 -2.32 -10.63
C PRO A 37 5.56 -2.34 -11.26
N ASP A 38 4.77 -3.36 -11.00
CA ASP A 38 3.44 -3.48 -11.61
C ASP A 38 2.49 -4.27 -10.71
N GLY A 39 1.23 -4.32 -11.11
CA GLY A 39 0.21 -4.97 -10.29
C GLY A 39 0.34 -6.48 -10.19
N TYR A 40 0.89 -7.11 -11.22
CA TYR A 40 1.11 -8.56 -11.18
C TYR A 40 2.21 -8.91 -10.17
N ASP A 41 3.36 -8.24 -10.28
CA ASP A 41 4.45 -8.44 -9.31
C ASP A 41 4.01 -8.04 -7.91
N GLY A 42 3.21 -6.98 -7.80
CA GLY A 42 2.67 -6.56 -6.52
C GLY A 42 1.85 -7.66 -5.86
N TYR A 43 0.99 -8.31 -6.64
CA TYR A 43 0.18 -9.42 -6.15
C TYR A 43 1.06 -10.58 -5.68
N VAL A 44 2.02 -10.98 -6.52
CA VAL A 44 2.93 -12.09 -6.18
C VAL A 44 3.72 -11.78 -4.91
N ARG A 45 4.27 -10.56 -4.82
CA ARG A 45 5.02 -10.14 -3.64
C ARG A 45 4.17 -10.11 -2.39
N ALA A 46 2.94 -9.60 -2.51
CA ALA A 46 2.04 -9.53 -1.38
C ALA A 46 1.72 -10.91 -0.82
N LYS A 47 1.48 -11.87 -1.70
CA LYS A 47 1.18 -13.24 -1.28
C LYS A 47 2.38 -13.90 -0.63
N LYS A 48 3.57 -13.62 -1.13
CA LYS A 48 4.79 -14.25 -0.64
C LYS A 48 5.31 -13.61 0.66
N GLU A 49 5.30 -12.28 0.72
CA GLU A 49 5.95 -11.56 1.81
C GLU A 49 4.99 -11.14 2.93
N ALA A 50 3.70 -11.25 2.70
CA ALA A 50 2.67 -10.86 3.66
C ALA A 50 2.93 -9.49 4.28
N PRO A 51 3.00 -8.42 3.47
CA PRO A 51 3.29 -7.09 4.01
C PRO A 51 2.17 -6.61 4.93
N LYS A 52 2.54 -5.75 5.86
CA LYS A 52 1.59 -5.13 6.76
C LYS A 52 0.77 -4.06 6.04
N VAL A 53 1.43 -3.32 5.16
CA VAL A 53 0.84 -2.22 4.41
C VAL A 53 1.27 -2.33 2.95
N ILE A 54 0.34 -2.07 2.04
CA ILE A 54 0.62 -1.95 0.62
C ILE A 54 0.28 -0.53 0.19
N ILE A 55 1.23 0.15 -0.44
CA ILE A 55 1.02 1.47 -1.02
C ILE A 55 1.12 1.30 -2.52
N ALA A 56 0.00 1.41 -3.23
CA ALA A 56 -0.06 1.10 -4.65
C ALA A 56 -0.62 2.26 -5.45
N ASN A 57 0.01 2.54 -6.59
CA ASN A 57 -0.51 3.51 -7.53
C ASN A 57 -1.81 2.96 -8.15
N ASP A 58 -2.77 3.83 -8.40
CA ASP A 58 -4.03 3.39 -9.01
C ASP A 58 -3.82 2.90 -10.44
N LEU A 59 -2.95 3.56 -11.20
CA LEU A 59 -2.65 3.18 -12.58
C LEU A 59 -1.37 2.35 -12.61
N LEU A 60 -1.51 1.06 -12.88
CA LEU A 60 -0.38 0.14 -12.94
C LEU A 60 -0.52 -0.73 -14.19
N PRO A 61 0.62 -1.18 -14.75
CA PRO A 61 0.55 -2.18 -15.82
C PRO A 61 -0.08 -3.48 -15.32
N TYR A 62 -0.82 -4.14 -16.18
CA TYR A 62 -1.44 -5.46 -16.00
C TYR A 62 -2.61 -5.48 -15.02
N VAL A 63 -2.40 -5.06 -13.79
CA VAL A 63 -3.44 -5.08 -12.75
C VAL A 63 -3.43 -3.72 -12.05
N SER A 64 -4.53 -2.99 -12.11
CA SER A 64 -4.61 -1.67 -11.47
C SER A 64 -4.47 -1.78 -9.96
N GLY A 65 -4.14 -0.67 -9.30
CA GLY A 65 -4.05 -0.64 -7.85
C GLY A 65 -5.36 -1.01 -7.17
N PHE A 66 -6.48 -0.58 -7.73
CA PHE A 66 -7.80 -0.93 -7.20
C PHE A 66 -8.07 -2.42 -7.31
N LYS A 67 -7.72 -3.01 -8.45
CA LYS A 67 -7.91 -4.45 -8.66
C LYS A 67 -7.00 -5.25 -7.74
N LEU A 68 -5.76 -4.80 -7.59
CA LEU A 68 -4.81 -5.42 -6.67
C LEU A 68 -5.38 -5.45 -5.26
N SER A 69 -5.92 -4.32 -4.80
CA SER A 69 -6.54 -4.22 -3.49
C SER A 69 -7.65 -5.24 -3.32
N LYS A 70 -8.53 -5.32 -4.30
CA LYS A 70 -9.65 -6.26 -4.23
C LYS A 70 -9.16 -7.70 -4.15
N LEU A 71 -8.16 -8.05 -4.96
CA LEU A 71 -7.61 -9.40 -4.96
C LEU A 71 -6.99 -9.76 -3.60
N ILE A 72 -6.25 -8.84 -3.02
CA ILE A 72 -5.62 -9.07 -1.72
C ILE A 72 -6.67 -9.17 -0.61
N LYS A 73 -7.62 -8.25 -0.58
CA LYS A 73 -8.64 -8.22 0.48
C LYS A 73 -9.59 -9.41 0.42
N CYS A 74 -9.75 -10.04 -0.74
CA CYS A 74 -10.59 -11.22 -0.86
C CYS A 74 -9.96 -12.47 -0.28
N ASP A 75 -8.67 -12.44 0.01
CA ASP A 75 -7.97 -13.59 0.59
C ASP A 75 -7.96 -13.42 2.12
N ASP A 76 -8.62 -14.33 2.82
CA ASP A 76 -8.74 -14.24 4.28
C ASP A 76 -7.39 -14.13 4.98
N ARG A 77 -6.34 -14.72 4.40
CA ARG A 77 -5.00 -14.65 5.00
C ARG A 77 -4.40 -13.26 4.94
N HIS A 78 -4.92 -12.40 4.06
CA HIS A 78 -4.40 -11.06 3.85
C HIS A 78 -5.47 -9.98 4.08
N ALA A 79 -6.60 -10.35 4.68
CA ALA A 79 -7.69 -9.41 4.90
C ALA A 79 -7.31 -8.23 5.78
N ASP A 80 -6.35 -8.44 6.67
CA ASP A 80 -5.90 -7.40 7.61
C ASP A 80 -4.81 -6.49 7.03
N THR A 81 -4.31 -6.80 5.83
CA THR A 81 -3.33 -5.94 5.18
C THR A 81 -3.96 -4.58 4.88
N LYS A 82 -3.31 -3.51 5.31
CA LYS A 82 -3.78 -2.15 5.00
C LYS A 82 -3.35 -1.76 3.60
N ILE A 83 -4.27 -1.21 2.83
CA ILE A 83 -3.99 -0.84 1.45
C ILE A 83 -4.27 0.64 1.24
N ILE A 84 -3.25 1.35 0.80
CA ILE A 84 -3.31 2.77 0.50
C ILE A 84 -3.14 2.92 -1.01
N ILE A 85 -4.11 3.55 -1.67
CA ILE A 85 -4.05 3.79 -3.11
C ILE A 85 -3.58 5.22 -3.35
N MET A 86 -2.53 5.38 -4.17
CA MET A 86 -2.07 6.71 -4.59
C MET A 86 -2.77 7.06 -5.90
N SER A 87 -3.32 8.27 -6.00
CA SER A 87 -4.07 8.66 -7.19
C SER A 87 -3.92 10.14 -7.51
N ASN A 88 -3.80 10.47 -8.80
CA ASN A 88 -3.88 11.86 -9.30
C ASN A 88 -5.32 12.31 -9.53
N THR A 89 -6.25 11.39 -9.47
CA THR A 89 -7.63 11.63 -9.89
C THR A 89 -8.54 11.74 -8.68
N THR A 90 -9.51 12.65 -8.76
CA THR A 90 -10.53 12.81 -7.73
C THR A 90 -11.89 12.76 -8.40
N GLY A 91 -12.95 12.66 -7.58
CA GLY A 91 -14.31 12.71 -8.07
C GLY A 91 -15.08 11.43 -7.83
N SER A 92 -16.33 11.41 -8.27
CA SER A 92 -17.25 10.32 -7.96
C SER A 92 -16.83 8.98 -8.55
N ALA A 93 -16.20 8.99 -9.73
CA ALA A 93 -15.75 7.74 -10.35
C ALA A 93 -14.67 7.08 -9.51
N ILE A 94 -13.72 7.86 -9.01
CA ILE A 94 -12.66 7.33 -8.15
C ILE A 94 -13.22 6.86 -6.81
N ASP A 95 -14.18 7.61 -6.25
CA ASP A 95 -14.81 7.21 -4.99
C ASP A 95 -15.48 5.86 -5.12
N LYS A 96 -16.14 5.63 -6.25
CA LYS A 96 -16.80 4.34 -6.51
C LYS A 96 -15.78 3.22 -6.63
N MET A 97 -14.70 3.45 -7.37
CA MET A 97 -13.64 2.44 -7.53
C MET A 97 -12.97 2.12 -6.20
N PHE A 98 -12.75 3.15 -5.39
CA PHE A 98 -12.18 2.98 -4.06
C PHE A 98 -13.05 2.07 -3.20
N LYS A 99 -14.35 2.34 -3.15
CA LYS A 99 -15.28 1.52 -2.36
C LYS A 99 -15.29 0.07 -2.83
N GLN A 100 -15.31 -0.14 -4.14
CA GLN A 100 -15.35 -1.49 -4.70
C GLN A 100 -14.05 -2.26 -4.46
N SER A 101 -12.95 -1.55 -4.26
CA SER A 101 -11.64 -2.17 -4.08
C SER A 101 -11.40 -2.68 -2.67
N ASN A 102 -12.18 -2.21 -1.71
CA ASN A 102 -11.99 -2.47 -0.28
C ASN A 102 -10.65 -1.94 0.25
N ALA A 103 -10.02 -1.02 -0.46
CA ALA A 103 -8.81 -0.35 0.03
C ALA A 103 -9.16 0.49 1.26
N ASP A 104 -8.17 0.77 2.08
CA ASP A 104 -8.39 1.46 3.35
C ASP A 104 -8.30 2.97 3.23
N LYS A 105 -7.39 3.48 2.39
CA LYS A 105 -7.18 4.91 2.23
C LYS A 105 -6.81 5.24 0.79
N ILE A 106 -7.16 6.47 0.38
CA ILE A 106 -6.64 7.06 -0.85
C ILE A 106 -5.70 8.20 -0.44
N LEU A 107 -4.55 8.24 -1.10
CA LEU A 107 -3.56 9.29 -0.92
C LEU A 107 -3.50 10.08 -2.22
N GLU A 108 -3.98 11.30 -2.19
CA GLU A 108 -4.08 12.15 -3.38
C GLU A 108 -2.73 12.75 -3.73
N LYS A 109 -2.36 12.65 -5.00
CA LYS A 109 -1.11 13.25 -5.49
C LYS A 109 -1.33 14.70 -5.88
N PRO A 110 -0.36 15.60 -5.69
CA PRO A 110 0.94 15.33 -5.07
C PRO A 110 0.83 15.25 -3.54
N PHE A 111 1.66 14.44 -2.93
CA PHE A 111 1.70 14.32 -1.47
C PHE A 111 3.15 14.37 -0.99
N GLN A 112 3.32 14.55 0.30
CA GLN A 112 4.63 14.58 0.93
C GLN A 112 4.83 13.30 1.73
N LEU A 113 6.09 12.98 2.00
CA LEU A 113 6.40 11.80 2.80
C LEU A 113 5.67 11.81 4.14
N LYS A 114 5.53 12.99 4.76
CA LYS A 114 4.83 13.10 6.04
C LYS A 114 3.38 12.60 5.96
N ASP A 115 2.74 12.75 4.79
CA ASP A 115 1.37 12.29 4.62
C ASP A 115 1.31 10.77 4.68
N VAL A 116 2.30 10.11 4.08
CA VAL A 116 2.41 8.65 4.16
C VAL A 116 2.67 8.24 5.60
N MET A 117 3.58 8.92 6.27
CA MET A 117 3.93 8.61 7.66
C MET A 117 2.72 8.74 8.59
N GLU A 118 1.90 9.75 8.38
CA GLU A 118 0.69 9.94 9.18
C GLU A 118 -0.27 8.76 9.03
N LEU A 119 -0.44 8.25 7.81
CA LEU A 119 -1.30 7.09 7.58
C LEU A 119 -0.75 5.84 8.25
N LEU A 120 0.57 5.67 8.24
CA LEU A 120 1.19 4.54 8.91
C LEU A 120 1.05 4.64 10.42
N GLU A 121 1.16 5.85 10.98
CA GLU A 121 0.97 6.06 12.41
C GLU A 121 -0.47 5.81 12.85
N GLU A 122 -1.45 6.21 12.03
CA GLU A 122 -2.86 5.91 12.31
C GLU A 122 -3.08 4.41 12.42
N ASN A 123 -2.50 3.65 11.50
CA ASN A 123 -2.61 2.20 11.52
C ASN A 123 -2.00 1.61 12.79
N LYS A 124 -0.85 2.15 13.20
CA LYS A 124 -0.16 1.71 14.40
C LYS A 124 -0.98 1.99 15.64
N LYS A 125 -1.59 3.18 15.74
CA LYS A 125 -2.43 3.56 16.87
C LYS A 125 -3.67 2.67 16.96
N SER A 126 -4.29 2.35 15.82
CA SER A 126 -5.45 1.47 15.81
C SER A 126 -5.10 0.10 16.38
N ASN A 127 -3.91 -0.41 16.06
CA ASN A 127 -3.46 -1.69 16.58
C ASN A 127 -3.18 -1.63 18.08
N ASP A 128 -2.68 -0.51 18.54
CA ASP A 128 -2.36 -0.32 19.96
C ASP A 128 -3.61 -0.20 20.83
N ASP A 129 -4.68 0.31 20.27
CA ASP A 129 -5.93 0.52 20.99
C ASP A 129 -6.81 -0.72 21.09
N SER A 130 -6.46 -1.76 20.40
CA SER A 130 -7.28 -3.00 20.35
C SER A 130 -7.16 -3.88 21.58
#